data_c89d78851ea9dd6b6ebbce5c203f7dc3
#
_entry.id   c89d78851ea9dd6b6ebbce5c203f7dc3
#
_cell.length_a   1.000
_cell.length_b   1.000
_cell.length_c   1.000
_cell.angle_alpha   90.00
_cell.angle_beta   90.00
_cell.angle_gamma   90.00
#
_symmetry.space_group_name_H-M   'P 1'
#
loop_
_entity.id
_entity.type
_entity.pdbx_description
1 polymer ?
#
loop_
_entity_poly.entity_id
_entity_poly.type
_entity_poly.pdbx_seq_one_letter_code
_entity_poly.pdbx_strand_id
1 'polypeptide(L)'
;MPTRWQAIGISAFWAVMMGLLVQRDVLPHWRLTPQPDFRALSQAEVLPVPVRWAILQTEHRIGFVETGWRRKPDGWCEFYSELELNPVELRGFGLLSSFLSTGAGGMLRCTSSFHITPQGNLDHFDIDVFPAESKPAMRVRGRLDRDIMRVSFRATGLSYDEDFYYEPHSLMTTSLVPIDKLPELSVGRTWEYRVMNPLARTTEVVRCEVTGEQVITWHNEPWQTYVVEQHYGRMRAHCWVKHDGTVLRQEVPFGWNTLVLEHE
;
A
#
# COMPACT_ATOMS: atom_id res chain seq x y z
N MET A 1 -8.11 21.49 54.04
CA MET A 1 -9.05 21.69 52.94
C MET A 1 -8.41 22.63 51.97
N PRO A 2 -8.35 22.34 50.66
CA PRO A 2 -7.80 23.26 49.68
C PRO A 2 -8.60 24.57 49.68
N THR A 3 -7.91 25.68 49.58
CA THR A 3 -8.58 26.98 49.49
C THR A 3 -9.33 27.06 48.15
N ARG A 4 -10.44 27.84 48.11
CA ARG A 4 -11.26 27.98 46.87
C ARG A 4 -10.43 28.32 45.65
N TRP A 5 -9.38 29.09 45.81
CA TRP A 5 -8.43 29.42 44.71
C TRP A 5 -7.59 28.24 44.23
N GLN A 6 -7.18 27.33 45.12
CA GLN A 6 -6.46 26.11 44.76
C GLN A 6 -7.37 25.15 43.97
N ALA A 7 -8.64 25.03 44.41
CA ALA A 7 -9.61 24.20 43.69
C ALA A 7 -9.86 24.72 42.27
N ILE A 8 -10.00 26.02 42.09
CA ILE A 8 -10.17 26.69 40.78
C ILE A 8 -8.94 26.44 39.90
N GLY A 9 -7.74 26.61 40.45
CA GLY A 9 -6.50 26.37 39.71
C GLY A 9 -6.32 24.92 39.21
N ILE A 10 -6.66 23.94 40.07
CA ILE A 10 -6.64 22.52 39.73
C ILE A 10 -7.66 22.21 38.64
N SER A 11 -8.89 22.74 38.77
CA SER A 11 -9.92 22.50 37.74
C SER A 11 -9.58 23.14 36.40
N ALA A 12 -9.01 24.32 36.37
CA ALA A 12 -8.56 25.00 35.17
C ALA A 12 -7.40 24.22 34.49
N PHE A 13 -6.42 23.75 35.28
CA PHE A 13 -5.33 22.88 34.76
C PHE A 13 -5.88 21.59 34.13
N TRP A 14 -6.82 20.92 34.81
CA TRP A 14 -7.46 19.73 34.30
C TRP A 14 -8.23 19.99 32.98
N ALA A 15 -8.97 21.06 32.91
CA ALA A 15 -9.71 21.45 31.70
C ALA A 15 -8.77 21.70 30.52
N VAL A 16 -7.65 22.38 30.74
CA VAL A 16 -6.63 22.62 29.71
C VAL A 16 -5.97 21.30 29.27
N MET A 17 -5.59 20.45 30.23
CA MET A 17 -4.98 19.15 29.90
C MET A 17 -5.94 18.23 29.13
N MET A 18 -7.22 18.18 29.53
CA MET A 18 -8.25 17.43 28.81
C MET A 18 -8.49 18.01 27.42
N GLY A 19 -8.51 19.34 27.29
CA GLY A 19 -8.61 19.99 25.98
C GLY A 19 -7.44 19.62 25.04
N LEU A 20 -6.22 19.63 25.56
CA LEU A 20 -5.03 19.21 24.79
C LEU A 20 -5.06 17.73 24.42
N LEU A 21 -5.51 16.84 25.33
CA LEU A 21 -5.69 15.41 25.04
C LEU A 21 -6.75 15.19 23.95
N VAL A 22 -7.90 15.86 24.06
CA VAL A 22 -8.95 15.78 23.04
C VAL A 22 -8.45 16.29 21.69
N GLN A 23 -7.73 17.40 21.67
CA GLN A 23 -7.14 17.95 20.46
C GLN A 23 -6.09 17.02 19.83
N ARG A 24 -5.28 16.35 20.66
CA ARG A 24 -4.21 15.45 20.19
C ARG A 24 -4.74 14.07 19.75
N ASP A 25 -5.62 13.46 20.54
CA ASP A 25 -5.95 12.04 20.40
C ASP A 25 -7.37 11.82 19.82
N VAL A 26 -8.33 12.75 20.03
CA VAL A 26 -9.72 12.55 19.62
C VAL A 26 -10.05 13.31 18.32
N LEU A 27 -9.66 14.59 18.21
CA LEU A 27 -9.95 15.42 17.03
C LEU A 27 -9.39 14.84 15.71
N PRO A 28 -8.18 14.25 15.66
CA PRO A 28 -7.69 13.63 14.43
C PRO A 28 -8.59 12.47 13.98
N HIS A 29 -9.08 11.65 14.91
CA HIS A 29 -9.95 10.51 14.58
C HIS A 29 -11.34 10.94 14.07
N TRP A 30 -11.86 12.07 14.53
CA TRP A 30 -13.14 12.61 14.04
C TRP A 30 -13.03 13.24 12.65
N ARG A 31 -11.83 13.60 12.23
CA ARG A 31 -11.56 14.16 10.90
C ARG A 31 -11.20 13.10 9.85
N LEU A 32 -11.04 11.85 10.28
CA LEU A 32 -10.78 10.77 9.34
C LEU A 32 -11.98 10.57 8.43
N THR A 33 -11.72 10.64 7.15
CA THR A 33 -12.70 10.28 6.12
C THR A 33 -12.67 8.78 5.89
N PRO A 34 -13.79 8.19 5.39
CA PRO A 34 -13.78 6.77 5.02
C PRO A 34 -12.60 6.46 4.11
N GLN A 35 -11.91 5.37 4.42
CA GLN A 35 -10.78 4.90 3.62
C GLN A 35 -11.25 4.39 2.26
N PRO A 36 -10.43 4.52 1.21
CA PRO A 36 -10.64 3.73 0.01
C PRO A 36 -10.44 2.25 0.37
N ASP A 37 -11.50 1.47 0.29
CA ASP A 37 -11.48 0.03 0.49
C ASP A 37 -11.48 -0.69 -0.88
N PHE A 38 -11.30 -2.01 -0.89
CA PHE A 38 -11.39 -2.80 -2.12
C PHE A 38 -12.75 -2.64 -2.82
N ARG A 39 -13.80 -2.37 -2.06
CA ARG A 39 -15.13 -2.13 -2.60
C ARG A 39 -15.19 -0.81 -3.38
N ALA A 40 -14.65 0.26 -2.80
CA ALA A 40 -14.56 1.55 -3.49
C ALA A 40 -13.66 1.45 -4.73
N LEU A 41 -12.52 0.77 -4.62
CA LEU A 41 -11.61 0.54 -5.74
C LEU A 41 -12.23 -0.36 -6.82
N SER A 42 -12.96 -1.42 -6.44
CA SER A 42 -13.61 -2.31 -7.38
C SER A 42 -14.84 -1.71 -8.05
N GLN A 43 -15.48 -0.71 -7.43
CA GLN A 43 -16.62 0.04 -7.97
C GLN A 43 -16.20 1.25 -8.78
N ALA A 44 -15.00 1.77 -8.55
CA ALA A 44 -14.41 2.76 -9.43
C ALA A 44 -14.41 2.20 -10.87
N GLU A 45 -14.57 3.07 -11.84
CA GLU A 45 -14.62 2.69 -13.25
C GLU A 45 -13.40 1.82 -13.57
N VAL A 46 -13.65 0.52 -13.75
CA VAL A 46 -12.60 -0.45 -14.06
C VAL A 46 -12.03 -0.07 -15.40
N LEU A 47 -10.81 0.46 -15.41
CA LEU A 47 -10.09 0.70 -16.63
C LEU A 47 -9.92 -0.64 -17.35
N PRO A 48 -10.43 -0.79 -18.58
CA PRO A 48 -10.34 -2.05 -19.32
C PRO A 48 -8.90 -2.37 -19.75
N VAL A 49 -7.99 -1.43 -19.55
CA VAL A 49 -6.58 -1.54 -19.95
C VAL A 49 -5.71 -1.58 -18.69
N PRO A 50 -4.76 -2.53 -18.62
CA PRO A 50 -3.80 -2.54 -17.55
C PRO A 50 -3.03 -1.22 -17.47
N VAL A 51 -2.73 -0.79 -16.27
CA VAL A 51 -1.91 0.39 -15.99
C VAL A 51 -0.47 -0.06 -15.79
N ARG A 52 0.44 0.56 -16.52
CA ARG A 52 1.86 0.26 -16.44
C ARG A 52 2.60 1.39 -15.74
N TRP A 53 3.55 0.99 -14.90
CA TRP A 53 4.36 1.88 -14.07
C TRP A 53 5.83 1.56 -14.29
N ALA A 54 6.62 2.57 -14.62
CA ALA A 54 8.07 2.43 -14.57
C ALA A 54 8.54 2.43 -13.12
N ILE A 55 9.51 1.58 -12.80
CA ILE A 55 10.17 1.56 -11.50
C ILE A 55 11.57 2.12 -11.68
N LEU A 56 11.84 3.21 -10.97
CA LEU A 56 13.09 3.94 -11.05
C LEU A 56 13.80 3.91 -9.71
N GLN A 57 15.12 3.82 -9.75
CA GLN A 57 16.01 4.02 -8.62
C GLN A 57 17.09 5.02 -9.03
N THR A 58 17.17 6.15 -8.32
CA THR A 58 18.13 7.22 -8.66
C THR A 58 18.07 7.59 -10.16
N GLU A 59 16.85 7.83 -10.67
CA GLU A 59 16.55 8.17 -12.08
C GLU A 59 16.81 7.06 -13.12
N HIS A 60 17.36 5.91 -12.71
CA HIS A 60 17.54 4.77 -13.61
C HIS A 60 16.35 3.82 -13.53
N ARG A 61 15.84 3.43 -14.69
CA ARG A 61 14.79 2.44 -14.78
C ARG A 61 15.35 1.05 -14.43
N ILE A 62 14.82 0.45 -13.37
CA ILE A 62 15.21 -0.88 -12.89
C ILE A 62 14.17 -1.96 -13.18
N GLY A 63 12.98 -1.54 -13.63
CA GLY A 63 11.90 -2.48 -13.92
C GLY A 63 10.59 -1.78 -14.25
N PHE A 64 9.53 -2.55 -14.18
CA PHE A 64 8.17 -2.05 -14.30
C PHE A 64 7.20 -2.90 -13.46
N VAL A 65 6.03 -2.34 -13.17
CA VAL A 65 4.88 -3.08 -12.67
C VAL A 65 3.67 -2.75 -13.52
N GLU A 66 2.92 -3.77 -13.86
CA GLU A 66 1.64 -3.66 -14.54
C GLU A 66 0.54 -4.08 -13.57
N THR A 67 -0.49 -3.25 -13.43
CA THR A 67 -1.63 -3.51 -12.54
C THR A 67 -2.92 -3.48 -13.35
N GLY A 68 -3.92 -4.21 -12.92
CA GLY A 68 -5.21 -4.18 -13.58
C GLY A 68 -6.32 -4.88 -12.81
N TRP A 69 -7.54 -4.60 -13.25
CA TRP A 69 -8.75 -5.17 -12.71
C TRP A 69 -9.47 -6.00 -13.77
N ARG A 70 -9.93 -7.18 -13.39
CA ARG A 70 -10.80 -8.01 -14.21
C ARG A 70 -12.11 -8.24 -13.48
N ARG A 71 -13.21 -7.84 -14.09
CA ARG A 71 -14.55 -8.12 -13.54
C ARG A 71 -15.15 -9.34 -14.23
N LYS A 72 -15.61 -10.30 -13.45
CA LYS A 72 -16.32 -11.48 -13.94
C LYS A 72 -17.84 -11.20 -14.04
N PRO A 73 -18.57 -11.92 -14.90
CA PRO A 73 -20.03 -11.72 -15.09
C PRO A 73 -20.85 -11.95 -13.82
N ASP A 74 -20.36 -12.76 -12.89
CA ASP A 74 -20.97 -13.09 -11.60
C ASP A 74 -20.73 -12.01 -10.51
N GLY A 75 -20.09 -10.89 -10.87
CA GLY A 75 -19.79 -9.76 -9.98
C GLY A 75 -18.49 -9.89 -9.20
N TRP A 76 -17.77 -11.00 -9.34
CA TRP A 76 -16.43 -11.14 -8.77
C TRP A 76 -15.44 -10.21 -9.48
N CYS A 77 -14.49 -9.70 -8.71
CA CYS A 77 -13.39 -8.89 -9.24
C CYS A 77 -12.05 -9.57 -8.94
N GLU A 78 -11.13 -9.47 -9.86
CA GLU A 78 -9.74 -9.86 -9.68
C GLU A 78 -8.87 -8.63 -9.87
N PHE A 79 -8.12 -8.26 -8.84
CA PHE A 79 -7.00 -7.34 -8.97
C PHE A 79 -5.73 -8.15 -9.21
N TYR A 80 -5.01 -7.82 -10.27
CA TYR A 80 -3.76 -8.50 -10.58
C TYR A 80 -2.62 -7.50 -10.74
N SER A 81 -1.41 -7.96 -10.46
CA SER A 81 -0.20 -7.23 -10.78
C SER A 81 0.89 -8.16 -11.31
N GLU A 82 1.67 -7.64 -12.23
CA GLU A 82 2.88 -8.26 -12.74
C GLU A 82 4.04 -7.29 -12.59
N LEU A 83 5.01 -7.67 -11.76
CA LEU A 83 6.19 -6.90 -11.45
C LEU A 83 7.39 -7.55 -12.10
N GLU A 84 8.18 -6.78 -12.84
CA GLU A 84 9.49 -7.19 -13.34
C GLU A 84 10.57 -6.23 -12.87
N LEU A 85 11.62 -6.78 -12.26
CA LEU A 85 12.73 -6.01 -11.70
C LEU A 85 14.08 -6.61 -12.10
N ASN A 86 15.07 -5.75 -12.30
CA ASN A 86 16.46 -6.15 -12.38
C ASN A 86 17.03 -6.36 -10.96
N PRO A 87 17.25 -7.60 -10.51
CA PRO A 87 17.68 -7.87 -9.14
C PRO A 87 19.10 -7.37 -8.84
N VAL A 88 19.93 -7.18 -9.85
CA VAL A 88 21.33 -6.70 -9.67
C VAL A 88 21.35 -5.26 -9.14
N GLU A 89 20.36 -4.47 -9.48
CA GLU A 89 20.24 -3.06 -9.07
C GLU A 89 19.56 -2.90 -7.71
N LEU A 90 18.88 -3.94 -7.22
CA LEU A 90 18.21 -3.96 -5.92
C LEU A 90 19.17 -4.25 -4.76
N ARG A 91 20.30 -3.57 -4.69
CA ARG A 91 21.25 -3.74 -3.58
C ARG A 91 20.63 -3.26 -2.26
N GLY A 92 20.56 -4.15 -1.28
CA GLY A 92 20.04 -3.84 0.06
C GLY A 92 18.88 -4.69 0.54
N PHE A 93 18.48 -5.68 -0.22
CA PHE A 93 17.35 -6.55 0.05
C PHE A 93 17.67 -7.72 1.00
N GLY A 94 18.10 -7.52 2.21
CA GLY A 94 18.11 -8.51 3.28
C GLY A 94 17.95 -9.99 2.85
N LEU A 95 16.95 -10.66 3.38
CA LEU A 95 16.66 -12.07 3.07
C LEU A 95 16.30 -12.34 1.59
N LEU A 96 15.65 -11.39 0.89
CA LEU A 96 15.33 -11.57 -0.53
C LEU A 96 16.59 -11.58 -1.41
N SER A 97 17.64 -10.87 -1.05
CA SER A 97 18.89 -10.87 -1.82
C SER A 97 19.56 -12.26 -1.84
N SER A 98 19.42 -13.03 -0.76
CA SER A 98 19.98 -14.41 -0.71
C SER A 98 19.20 -15.39 -1.60
N PHE A 99 17.89 -15.20 -1.77
CA PHE A 99 17.08 -15.98 -2.72
C PHE A 99 17.32 -15.55 -4.17
N LEU A 100 17.67 -14.27 -4.39
CA LEU A 100 17.88 -13.69 -5.70
C LEU A 100 19.31 -13.92 -6.25
N SER A 101 20.27 -14.13 -5.34
CA SER A 101 21.69 -14.30 -5.72
C SER A 101 22.02 -15.65 -6.35
N THR A 102 21.11 -16.62 -6.34
CA THR A 102 21.33 -17.97 -6.90
C THR A 102 21.05 -18.08 -8.40
N GLY A 103 20.52 -17.02 -9.03
CA GLY A 103 20.25 -16.99 -10.47
C GLY A 103 21.18 -16.01 -11.20
N ALA A 104 21.95 -16.49 -12.16
CA ALA A 104 22.79 -15.65 -13.00
C ALA A 104 21.96 -14.62 -13.76
N GLY A 105 22.02 -13.33 -13.37
CA GLY A 105 21.76 -12.18 -14.23
C GLY A 105 20.38 -12.03 -14.89
N GLY A 106 19.34 -12.71 -14.42
CA GLY A 106 17.99 -12.64 -15.02
C GLY A 106 17.07 -11.64 -14.34
N MET A 107 15.99 -11.23 -15.01
CA MET A 107 14.92 -10.40 -14.43
C MET A 107 14.17 -11.21 -13.36
N LEU A 108 13.84 -10.56 -12.24
CA LEU A 108 12.93 -11.09 -11.26
C LEU A 108 11.51 -10.74 -11.68
N ARG A 109 10.65 -11.73 -11.83
CA ARG A 109 9.22 -11.54 -12.08
C ARG A 109 8.41 -11.97 -10.85
N CYS A 110 7.47 -11.12 -10.45
CA CYS A 110 6.51 -11.43 -9.40
C CYS A 110 5.10 -11.21 -9.96
N THR A 111 4.27 -12.23 -9.92
CA THR A 111 2.85 -12.11 -10.27
C THR A 111 2.00 -12.21 -9.03
N SER A 112 0.99 -11.37 -8.91
CA SER A 112 0.01 -11.47 -7.83
C SER A 112 -1.41 -11.34 -8.36
N SER A 113 -2.34 -12.07 -7.76
CA SER A 113 -3.76 -11.92 -7.99
C SER A 113 -4.53 -11.96 -6.68
N PHE A 114 -5.50 -11.06 -6.55
CA PHE A 114 -6.37 -10.91 -5.39
C PHE A 114 -7.81 -11.05 -5.87
N HIS A 115 -8.53 -12.03 -5.33
CA HIS A 115 -9.89 -12.33 -5.71
C HIS A 115 -10.86 -11.73 -4.70
N ILE A 116 -11.74 -10.88 -5.19
CA ILE A 116 -12.63 -10.06 -4.39
C ILE A 116 -14.07 -10.45 -4.70
N THR A 117 -14.84 -10.70 -3.65
CA THR A 117 -16.27 -11.06 -3.75
C THR A 117 -17.10 -9.90 -4.29
N PRO A 118 -18.33 -10.14 -4.78
CA PRO A 118 -19.25 -9.06 -5.18
C PRO A 118 -19.57 -8.06 -4.08
N GLN A 119 -19.37 -8.43 -2.81
CA GLN A 119 -19.53 -7.55 -1.65
C GLN A 119 -18.33 -6.68 -1.37
N GLY A 120 -17.22 -6.85 -2.12
CA GLY A 120 -15.98 -6.08 -1.96
C GLY A 120 -15.02 -6.65 -0.91
N ASN A 121 -15.22 -7.90 -0.47
CA ASN A 121 -14.33 -8.55 0.49
C ASN A 121 -13.29 -9.41 -0.23
N LEU A 122 -12.07 -9.45 0.29
CA LEU A 122 -11.07 -10.41 -0.18
C LEU A 122 -11.53 -11.83 0.13
N ASP A 123 -11.39 -12.76 -0.82
CA ASP A 123 -11.64 -14.19 -0.63
C ASP A 123 -10.33 -14.97 -0.59
N HIS A 124 -9.50 -14.82 -1.60
CA HIS A 124 -8.19 -15.44 -1.65
C HIS A 124 -7.20 -14.62 -2.48
N PHE A 125 -5.92 -14.94 -2.33
CA PHE A 125 -4.86 -14.36 -3.14
C PHE A 125 -3.79 -15.38 -3.49
N ASP A 126 -3.11 -15.09 -4.58
CA ASP A 126 -2.00 -15.87 -5.13
C ASP A 126 -0.83 -14.95 -5.45
N ILE A 127 0.38 -15.32 -4.98
CA ILE A 127 1.63 -14.62 -5.30
C ILE A 127 2.66 -15.65 -5.72
N ASP A 128 3.22 -15.47 -6.92
CA ASP A 128 4.28 -16.31 -7.45
C ASP A 128 5.50 -15.46 -7.78
N VAL A 129 6.68 -15.88 -7.34
CA VAL A 129 7.94 -15.20 -7.61
C VAL A 129 8.84 -16.11 -8.46
N PHE A 130 9.27 -15.59 -9.60
CA PHE A 130 10.07 -16.29 -10.60
C PHE A 130 11.45 -15.62 -10.70
N PRO A 131 12.52 -16.31 -10.35
CA PRO A 131 13.87 -15.90 -10.70
C PRO A 131 14.13 -16.27 -12.18
N ALA A 132 14.29 -15.28 -13.04
CA ALA A 132 14.39 -15.47 -14.49
C ALA A 132 13.15 -16.19 -15.08
N GLU A 133 13.29 -16.89 -16.19
CA GLU A 133 12.19 -17.60 -16.89
C GLU A 133 11.90 -19.01 -16.32
N SER A 134 12.33 -19.29 -15.11
CA SER A 134 12.22 -20.62 -14.51
C SER A 134 10.86 -20.85 -13.82
N LYS A 135 10.71 -22.02 -13.20
CA LYS A 135 9.57 -22.32 -12.33
C LYS A 135 9.56 -21.35 -11.14
N PRO A 136 8.39 -21.02 -10.57
CA PRO A 136 8.34 -20.14 -9.42
C PRO A 136 9.20 -20.71 -8.28
N ALA A 137 10.15 -19.91 -7.81
CA ALA A 137 10.99 -20.26 -6.67
C ALA A 137 10.25 -20.05 -5.34
N MET A 138 9.23 -19.18 -5.34
CA MET A 138 8.40 -18.93 -4.17
C MET A 138 6.94 -18.83 -4.60
N ARG A 139 6.07 -19.45 -3.80
CA ARG A 139 4.61 -19.36 -3.93
C ARG A 139 4.00 -19.00 -2.58
N VAL A 140 3.14 -18.02 -2.57
CA VAL A 140 2.33 -17.68 -1.39
C VAL A 140 0.86 -17.71 -1.81
N ARG A 141 0.09 -18.49 -1.10
CA ARG A 141 -1.36 -18.64 -1.31
C ARG A 141 -2.06 -18.28 -0.01
N GLY A 142 -3.06 -17.46 -0.08
CA GLY A 142 -3.88 -17.13 1.07
C GLY A 142 -5.35 -17.35 0.79
N ARG A 143 -6.08 -17.84 1.76
CA ARG A 143 -7.53 -17.97 1.71
C ARG A 143 -8.16 -17.49 2.99
N LEU A 144 -9.17 -16.63 2.83
CA LEU A 144 -9.93 -16.13 3.96
C LEU A 144 -11.05 -17.11 4.33
N ASP A 145 -11.09 -17.51 5.60
CA ASP A 145 -12.17 -18.28 6.20
C ASP A 145 -12.73 -17.45 7.37
N ARG A 146 -13.83 -16.74 7.13
CA ARG A 146 -14.39 -15.70 8.00
C ARG A 146 -13.38 -14.58 8.26
N ASP A 147 -12.76 -14.55 9.45
CA ASP A 147 -11.79 -13.54 9.87
C ASP A 147 -10.37 -14.12 9.98
N ILE A 148 -10.18 -15.37 9.56
CA ILE A 148 -8.87 -16.04 9.60
C ILE A 148 -8.35 -16.19 8.18
N MET A 149 -7.21 -15.57 7.92
CA MET A 149 -6.45 -15.74 6.69
C MET A 149 -5.50 -16.92 6.86
N ARG A 150 -5.74 -17.99 6.11
CA ARG A 150 -4.83 -19.14 6.04
C ARG A 150 -3.85 -18.93 4.93
N VAL A 151 -2.57 -18.83 5.25
CA VAL A 151 -1.50 -18.60 4.28
C VAL A 151 -0.62 -19.82 4.19
N SER A 152 -0.42 -20.26 2.98
CA SER A 152 0.50 -21.32 2.60
C SER A 152 1.70 -20.69 1.91
N PHE A 153 2.88 -20.85 2.47
CA PHE A 153 4.15 -20.40 1.91
C PHE A 153 4.96 -21.61 1.41
N ARG A 154 5.42 -21.56 0.19
CA ARG A 154 6.24 -22.62 -0.44
C ARG A 154 7.40 -21.97 -1.18
N ALA A 155 8.62 -22.28 -0.77
CA ALA A 155 9.86 -21.87 -1.43
C ALA A 155 10.86 -23.03 -1.40
N THR A 156 11.92 -22.94 -2.18
CA THR A 156 12.98 -23.96 -2.18
C THR A 156 13.56 -24.13 -0.78
N GLY A 157 13.38 -25.30 -0.20
CA GLY A 157 13.87 -25.63 1.16
C GLY A 157 13.05 -25.05 2.32
N LEU A 158 11.97 -24.29 2.06
CA LEU A 158 11.12 -23.71 3.07
C LEU A 158 9.64 -23.89 2.74
N SER A 159 8.90 -24.50 3.64
CA SER A 159 7.46 -24.71 3.48
C SER A 159 6.78 -24.59 4.85
N TYR A 160 5.79 -23.71 4.96
CA TYR A 160 4.98 -23.60 6.17
C TYR A 160 3.57 -23.11 5.83
N ASP A 161 2.65 -23.40 6.73
CA ASP A 161 1.29 -22.89 6.70
C ASP A 161 1.05 -22.12 7.99
N GLU A 162 0.35 -21.00 7.90
CA GLU A 162 0.11 -20.11 9.05
C GLU A 162 -1.26 -19.48 8.95
N ASP A 163 -1.92 -19.40 10.10
CA ASP A 163 -3.22 -18.75 10.25
C ASP A 163 -3.02 -17.44 11.00
N PHE A 164 -3.64 -16.34 10.52
CA PHE A 164 -3.62 -15.08 11.23
C PHE A 164 -4.97 -14.35 11.08
N TYR A 165 -5.25 -13.49 12.03
CA TYR A 165 -6.46 -12.68 12.00
C TYR A 165 -6.38 -11.66 10.86
N TYR A 166 -7.39 -11.67 10.00
CA TYR A 166 -7.57 -10.69 8.94
C TYR A 166 -8.66 -9.71 9.33
N GLU A 167 -8.31 -8.45 9.46
CA GLU A 167 -9.28 -7.41 9.74
C GLU A 167 -10.03 -7.03 8.46
N PRO A 168 -11.39 -7.05 8.48
CA PRO A 168 -12.19 -6.63 7.35
C PRO A 168 -11.77 -5.24 6.83
N HIS A 169 -11.81 -5.06 5.53
CA HIS A 169 -11.38 -3.84 4.83
C HIS A 169 -9.87 -3.54 4.85
N SER A 170 -9.03 -4.44 5.36
CA SER A 170 -7.60 -4.31 5.18
C SER A 170 -7.22 -4.49 3.72
N LEU A 171 -6.41 -3.59 3.19
CA LEU A 171 -5.83 -3.77 1.87
C LEU A 171 -4.68 -4.77 1.96
N MET A 172 -4.67 -5.75 1.07
CA MET A 172 -3.49 -6.57 0.86
C MET A 172 -2.70 -5.96 -0.29
N THR A 173 -1.52 -5.50 0.02
CA THR A 173 -0.62 -5.00 -1.00
C THR A 173 0.81 -5.33 -0.63
N THR A 174 1.66 -5.40 -1.63
CA THR A 174 3.10 -5.35 -1.44
C THR A 174 3.52 -3.89 -1.63
N SER A 175 4.61 -3.48 -0.99
CA SER A 175 5.12 -2.09 -1.08
C SER A 175 5.41 -1.62 -2.52
N LEU A 176 5.42 -2.54 -3.48
CA LEU A 176 5.74 -2.29 -4.89
C LEU A 176 4.51 -2.35 -5.81
N VAL A 177 3.31 -2.51 -5.26
CA VAL A 177 2.07 -2.45 -6.05
C VAL A 177 1.47 -1.05 -5.88
N PRO A 178 1.54 -0.19 -6.91
CA PRO A 178 1.00 1.16 -6.84
C PRO A 178 -0.53 1.13 -6.77
N ILE A 179 -1.08 2.20 -6.19
CA ILE A 179 -2.51 2.48 -6.24
C ILE A 179 -2.74 3.40 -7.45
N ASP A 180 -3.55 2.98 -8.39
CA ASP A 180 -3.76 3.73 -9.65
C ASP A 180 -4.65 4.96 -9.44
N LYS A 181 -5.57 4.93 -8.48
CA LYS A 181 -6.56 5.98 -8.29
C LYS A 181 -6.91 6.22 -6.82
N LEU A 182 -6.91 7.48 -6.41
CA LEU A 182 -7.36 7.94 -5.10
C LEU A 182 -8.48 8.96 -5.30
N PRO A 183 -9.75 8.61 -4.99
CA PRO A 183 -10.88 9.51 -5.23
C PRO A 183 -11.01 10.58 -4.15
N GLU A 184 -11.70 11.69 -4.51
CA GLU A 184 -12.17 12.73 -3.59
C GLU A 184 -11.08 13.39 -2.73
N LEU A 185 -9.96 13.79 -3.33
CA LEU A 185 -8.89 14.46 -2.61
C LEU A 185 -9.21 15.95 -2.39
N SER A 186 -8.78 16.46 -1.24
CA SER A 186 -8.75 17.88 -0.91
C SER A 186 -7.63 18.12 0.10
N VAL A 187 -7.01 19.29 0.04
CA VAL A 187 -5.92 19.65 0.97
C VAL A 187 -6.39 19.58 2.42
N GLY A 188 -5.61 18.94 3.28
CA GLY A 188 -5.93 18.68 4.68
C GLY A 188 -6.80 17.46 4.93
N ARG A 189 -7.25 16.74 3.88
CA ARG A 189 -7.95 15.47 4.06
C ARG A 189 -7.00 14.43 4.64
N THR A 190 -7.47 13.68 5.63
CA THR A 190 -6.72 12.58 6.27
C THR A 190 -7.55 11.31 6.30
N TRP A 191 -6.91 10.16 6.15
CA TRP A 191 -7.52 8.84 6.32
C TRP A 191 -6.48 7.85 6.80
N GLU A 192 -6.94 6.74 7.32
CA GLU A 192 -6.11 5.59 7.70
C GLU A 192 -6.62 4.36 6.98
N TYR A 193 -5.71 3.48 6.58
CA TYR A 193 -6.04 2.15 6.12
C TYR A 193 -5.05 1.14 6.67
N ARG A 194 -5.48 -0.11 6.71
CA ARG A 194 -4.64 -1.19 7.17
C ARG A 194 -4.09 -1.94 5.99
N VAL A 195 -2.80 -2.21 6.03
CA VAL A 195 -2.09 -3.00 5.02
C VAL A 195 -1.58 -4.26 5.67
N MET A 196 -1.97 -5.37 5.13
CA MET A 196 -1.39 -6.65 5.47
C MET A 196 -0.28 -6.98 4.47
N ASN A 197 0.91 -7.20 4.99
CA ASN A 197 2.03 -7.72 4.21
C ASN A 197 2.16 -9.23 4.50
N PRO A 198 1.71 -10.11 3.57
CA PRO A 198 1.73 -11.55 3.78
C PRO A 198 3.15 -12.13 3.84
N LEU A 199 4.14 -11.43 3.27
CA LEU A 199 5.54 -11.85 3.30
C LEU A 199 6.21 -11.49 4.63
N ALA A 200 5.91 -10.30 5.18
CA ALA A 200 6.43 -9.84 6.46
C ALA A 200 5.58 -10.31 7.65
N ARG A 201 4.38 -10.84 7.40
CA ARG A 201 3.40 -11.30 8.41
C ARG A 201 2.99 -10.19 9.38
N THR A 202 2.94 -8.97 8.89
CA THR A 202 2.58 -7.80 9.67
C THR A 202 1.35 -7.14 9.10
N THR A 203 0.49 -6.64 10.00
CA THR A 203 -0.55 -5.68 9.64
C THR A 203 -0.11 -4.32 10.16
N GLU A 204 0.00 -3.36 9.27
CA GLU A 204 0.43 -2.01 9.58
C GLU A 204 -0.70 -1.02 9.30
N VAL A 205 -0.82 -0.02 10.15
CA VAL A 205 -1.72 1.11 9.91
C VAL A 205 -0.95 2.15 9.11
N VAL A 206 -1.48 2.47 7.95
CA VAL A 206 -0.97 3.54 7.09
C VAL A 206 -1.86 4.76 7.29
N ARG A 207 -1.25 5.85 7.72
CA ARG A 207 -1.91 7.15 7.81
C ARG A 207 -1.56 7.98 6.59
N CYS A 208 -2.58 8.51 5.93
CA CYS A 208 -2.44 9.36 4.76
C CYS A 208 -2.93 10.75 5.05
N GLU A 209 -2.26 11.74 4.46
CA GLU A 209 -2.63 13.15 4.52
C GLU A 209 -2.37 13.83 3.18
N VAL A 210 -3.34 14.62 2.70
CA VAL A 210 -3.13 15.52 1.57
C VAL A 210 -2.49 16.79 2.09
N THR A 211 -1.17 16.90 1.97
CA THR A 211 -0.38 17.98 2.58
C THR A 211 -0.43 19.29 1.79
N GLY A 212 -0.77 19.24 0.51
CA GLY A 212 -0.83 20.42 -0.34
C GLY A 212 -0.98 20.10 -1.81
N GLU A 213 -0.70 21.09 -2.63
CA GLU A 213 -0.65 20.97 -4.08
C GLU A 213 0.76 21.32 -4.60
N GLN A 214 1.19 20.64 -5.65
CA GLN A 214 2.49 20.83 -6.29
C GLN A 214 2.37 20.65 -7.80
N VAL A 215 3.11 21.47 -8.55
CA VAL A 215 3.31 21.24 -9.98
C VAL A 215 4.48 20.29 -10.17
N ILE A 216 4.25 19.17 -10.83
CA ILE A 216 5.31 18.24 -11.23
C ILE A 216 5.42 18.19 -12.75
N THR A 217 6.61 17.88 -13.25
CA THR A 217 6.80 17.58 -14.66
C THR A 217 6.59 16.09 -14.88
N TRP A 218 5.62 15.73 -15.70
CA TRP A 218 5.34 14.35 -16.09
C TRP A 218 5.14 14.29 -17.61
N HIS A 219 5.83 13.39 -18.30
CA HIS A 219 5.90 13.31 -19.77
C HIS A 219 6.26 14.67 -20.45
N ASN A 220 7.18 15.42 -19.84
CA ASN A 220 7.60 16.76 -20.29
C ASN A 220 6.50 17.85 -20.24
N GLU A 221 5.38 17.59 -19.55
CA GLU A 221 4.30 18.55 -19.33
C GLU A 221 4.17 18.88 -17.83
N PRO A 222 3.89 20.14 -17.47
CA PRO A 222 3.61 20.50 -16.08
C PRO A 222 2.18 20.09 -15.70
N TRP A 223 2.06 19.36 -14.57
CA TRP A 223 0.78 18.93 -14.02
C TRP A 223 0.59 19.43 -12.61
N GLN A 224 -0.55 20.08 -12.36
CA GLN A 224 -0.99 20.40 -10.98
C GLN A 224 -1.48 19.12 -10.31
N THR A 225 -0.89 18.81 -9.15
CA THR A 225 -1.20 17.56 -8.42
C THR A 225 -1.38 17.84 -6.93
N TYR A 226 -2.19 17.03 -6.28
CA TYR A 226 -2.18 16.89 -4.83
C TYR A 226 -0.95 16.09 -4.41
N VAL A 227 -0.35 16.47 -3.29
CA VAL A 227 0.70 15.70 -2.61
C VAL A 227 0.06 14.93 -1.47
N VAL A 228 0.09 13.61 -1.54
CA VAL A 228 -0.38 12.70 -0.49
C VAL A 228 0.82 12.12 0.21
N GLU A 229 0.97 12.42 1.50
CA GLU A 229 1.99 11.82 2.36
C GLU A 229 1.39 10.60 3.06
N GLN A 230 2.12 9.48 3.02
CA GLN A 230 1.73 8.21 3.63
C GLN A 230 2.75 7.83 4.70
N HIS A 231 2.27 7.54 5.90
CA HIS A 231 3.09 7.17 7.05
C HIS A 231 2.91 5.69 7.38
N TYR A 232 4.01 4.93 7.32
CA TYR A 232 4.10 3.51 7.73
C TYR A 232 5.06 3.41 8.91
N GLY A 233 4.57 3.47 10.11
CA GLY A 233 5.45 3.51 11.28
C GLY A 233 6.45 4.67 11.23
N ARG A 234 7.72 4.37 10.92
CA ARG A 234 8.79 5.39 10.77
C ARG A 234 9.08 5.77 9.32
N MET A 235 8.52 5.07 8.38
CA MET A 235 8.72 5.33 6.95
C MET A 235 7.69 6.32 6.42
N ARG A 236 8.09 7.09 5.42
CA ARG A 236 7.22 8.03 4.70
C ARG A 236 7.30 7.74 3.21
N ALA A 237 6.15 7.70 2.58
CA ALA A 237 6.01 7.63 1.14
C ALA A 237 5.24 8.85 0.65
N HIS A 238 5.41 9.22 -0.61
CA HIS A 238 4.70 10.33 -1.23
C HIS A 238 4.04 9.88 -2.52
N CYS A 239 2.85 10.40 -2.78
CA CYS A 239 2.15 10.21 -4.04
C CYS A 239 1.76 11.58 -4.61
N TRP A 240 1.91 11.73 -5.92
CA TRP A 240 1.43 12.89 -6.67
C TRP A 240 0.20 12.48 -7.49
N VAL A 241 -0.90 13.12 -7.18
CA VAL A 241 -2.23 12.70 -7.66
C VAL A 241 -2.89 13.84 -8.38
N LYS A 242 -3.39 13.60 -9.60
CA LYS A 242 -4.18 14.58 -10.35
C LYS A 242 -5.51 14.88 -9.65
N HIS A 243 -6.14 15.99 -10.02
CA HIS A 243 -7.45 16.38 -9.50
C HIS A 243 -8.56 15.36 -9.79
N ASP A 244 -8.42 14.55 -10.84
CA ASP A 244 -9.33 13.45 -11.17
C ASP A 244 -9.07 12.16 -10.34
N GLY A 245 -8.09 12.22 -9.43
CA GLY A 245 -7.70 11.10 -8.58
C GLY A 245 -6.66 10.17 -9.18
N THR A 246 -6.21 10.38 -10.41
CA THR A 246 -5.19 9.55 -11.06
C THR A 246 -3.83 9.78 -10.41
N VAL A 247 -3.18 8.73 -9.94
CA VAL A 247 -1.83 8.80 -9.38
C VAL A 247 -0.83 8.80 -10.52
N LEU A 248 0.04 9.82 -10.58
CA LEU A 248 1.07 9.95 -11.62
C LEU A 248 2.43 9.42 -11.17
N ARG A 249 2.75 9.63 -9.90
CA ARG A 249 4.05 9.27 -9.33
C ARG A 249 3.88 8.86 -7.89
N GLN A 250 4.64 7.86 -7.48
CA GLN A 250 4.70 7.40 -6.09
C GLN A 250 6.15 7.18 -5.70
N GLU A 251 6.57 7.73 -4.57
CA GLU A 251 7.88 7.48 -3.96
C GLU A 251 7.71 6.61 -2.74
N VAL A 252 8.37 5.47 -2.73
CA VAL A 252 8.26 4.47 -1.67
C VAL A 252 9.64 4.21 -1.07
N PRO A 253 9.81 4.34 0.25
CA PRO A 253 11.05 3.96 0.90
C PRO A 253 11.28 2.46 0.77
N PHE A 254 12.48 2.08 0.39
CA PHE A 254 12.82 0.71 0.11
C PHE A 254 14.23 0.38 0.60
N GLY A 255 14.30 -0.25 1.79
CA GLY A 255 15.57 -0.44 2.48
C GLY A 255 16.24 0.91 2.80
N TRP A 256 17.43 1.12 2.26
CA TRP A 256 18.19 2.37 2.39
C TRP A 256 17.98 3.36 1.24
N ASN A 257 17.17 2.98 0.26
CA ASN A 257 16.90 3.75 -0.95
C ASN A 257 15.44 4.14 -1.03
N THR A 258 15.12 5.00 -1.98
CA THR A 258 13.75 5.31 -2.39
C THR A 258 13.53 4.77 -3.80
N LEU A 259 12.46 4.05 -4.02
CA LEU A 259 11.99 3.68 -5.34
C LEU A 259 10.93 4.69 -5.77
N VAL A 260 10.98 5.05 -7.05
CA VAL A 260 10.00 5.90 -7.70
C VAL A 260 9.22 5.06 -8.68
N LEU A 261 7.91 5.06 -8.55
CA LEU A 261 6.99 4.45 -9.50
C LEU A 261 6.34 5.59 -10.29
N GLU A 262 6.49 5.57 -11.61
CA GLU A 262 5.90 6.55 -12.51
C GLU A 262 4.93 5.89 -13.47
N HIS A 263 3.72 6.43 -13.56
CA HIS A 263 2.68 6.00 -14.47
C HIS A 263 3.12 6.23 -15.93
N GLU A 264 3.02 5.20 -16.78
CA GLU A 264 3.40 5.24 -18.22
C GLU A 264 2.23 5.51 -19.15
#